data_efca08dd8fc1f51458be4bcc6e200112
#
_entry.id   efca08dd8fc1f51458be4bcc6e200112
#
_cell.length_a   1.000
_cell.length_b   1.000
_cell.length_c   1.000
_cell.angle_alpha   90.00
_cell.angle_beta   90.00
_cell.angle_gamma   90.00
#
_symmetry.space_group_name_H-M   'P 1'
#
loop_
_entity.id
_entity.type
_entity.pdbx_description
1 polymer ?
#
loop_
_entity_poly.entity_id
_entity_poly.type
_entity_poly.pdbx_seq_one_letter_code
_entity_poly.pdbx_strand_id
1 'polypeptide(L)'
;AHKYTPTRYSQVLKNPYRDNWLEAITAELNALNRANALKHHKLIHTDRPITLKWVFRIKFHADGTFHKFKARLCARGFTQKAGTDYDPDRISASVGRASTFMTLLAVAAHERHHLFGFDVKGAYLQAKLKEHVVCRLPPGILATKDSDGLLVLKSLYGLRQSGYNWGQKFAKVLKSLGFHQSRVDPCLFTFHRNTDVLRIATWVDDGMVATSSPALWDELRLKIHAIT
;
A
#
# COMPACT_ATOMS: atom_id res chain seq x y z
N ALA A 1 24.09 6.73 -5.68
CA ALA A 1 23.06 5.79 -5.21
C ALA A 1 22.73 4.70 -6.24
N HIS A 2 22.56 5.03 -7.52
CA HIS A 2 22.18 4.05 -8.56
C HIS A 2 23.19 2.91 -8.74
N LYS A 3 24.49 3.15 -8.61
CA LYS A 3 25.56 2.15 -8.79
C LYS A 3 25.43 0.95 -7.84
N TYR A 4 24.89 1.14 -6.65
CA TYR A 4 24.80 0.11 -5.60
C TYR A 4 23.38 -0.44 -5.39
N THR A 5 22.42 0.00 -6.18
CA THR A 5 21.02 -0.48 -6.10
C THR A 5 20.82 -1.65 -7.07
N PRO A 6 20.58 -2.89 -6.57
CA PRO A 6 20.34 -4.04 -7.44
C PRO A 6 19.06 -3.87 -8.24
N THR A 7 19.05 -4.36 -9.47
CA THR A 7 17.82 -4.45 -10.30
C THR A 7 17.23 -5.87 -10.29
N ARG A 8 18.02 -6.86 -9.84
CA ARG A 8 17.65 -8.29 -9.76
C ARG A 8 18.21 -8.90 -8.49
N TYR A 9 17.55 -9.95 -7.98
CA TYR A 9 18.01 -10.69 -6.81
C TYR A 9 19.45 -11.25 -6.95
N SER A 10 19.81 -11.77 -8.13
CA SER A 10 21.16 -12.29 -8.38
C SER A 10 22.28 -11.25 -8.20
N GLN A 11 21.97 -9.97 -8.37
CA GLN A 11 22.91 -8.88 -8.13
C GLN A 11 23.07 -8.57 -6.63
N VAL A 12 22.07 -8.88 -5.80
CA VAL A 12 22.18 -8.74 -4.34
C VAL A 12 23.35 -9.57 -3.82
N LEU A 13 23.45 -10.82 -4.28
CA LEU A 13 24.47 -11.76 -3.81
C LEU A 13 25.93 -11.34 -4.13
N LYS A 14 26.08 -10.47 -5.12
CA LYS A 14 27.38 -9.92 -5.57
C LYS A 14 27.57 -8.44 -5.18
N ASN A 15 26.66 -7.85 -4.41
CA ASN A 15 26.67 -6.45 -4.05
C ASN A 15 27.59 -6.19 -2.86
N PRO A 16 28.36 -5.09 -2.82
CA PRO A 16 29.16 -4.72 -1.64
C PRO A 16 28.32 -4.59 -0.34
N TYR A 17 27.03 -4.23 -0.47
CA TYR A 17 26.07 -4.12 0.64
C TYR A 17 25.12 -5.31 0.70
N ARG A 18 25.60 -6.52 0.38
CA ARG A 18 24.83 -7.76 0.32
C ARG A 18 23.98 -7.96 1.58
N ASP A 19 24.59 -7.86 2.75
CA ASP A 19 23.92 -8.20 4.01
C ASP A 19 22.81 -7.20 4.34
N ASN A 20 23.03 -5.92 4.08
CA ASN A 20 21.98 -4.90 4.23
C ASN A 20 20.78 -5.15 3.29
N TRP A 21 21.05 -5.62 2.06
CA TRP A 21 19.96 -5.99 1.14
C TRP A 21 19.23 -7.26 1.58
N LEU A 22 19.92 -8.24 2.14
CA LEU A 22 19.30 -9.45 2.70
C LEU A 22 18.45 -9.11 3.93
N GLU A 23 18.91 -8.21 4.81
CA GLU A 23 18.10 -7.67 5.90
C GLU A 23 16.83 -6.98 5.38
N ALA A 24 16.93 -6.15 4.34
CA ALA A 24 15.78 -5.49 3.72
C ALA A 24 14.79 -6.48 3.12
N ILE A 25 15.26 -7.56 2.50
CA ILE A 25 14.44 -8.67 1.98
C ILE A 25 13.73 -9.38 3.14
N THR A 26 14.45 -9.72 4.20
CA THR A 26 13.90 -10.38 5.39
C THR A 26 12.84 -9.53 6.07
N ALA A 27 13.08 -8.21 6.17
CA ALA A 27 12.09 -7.27 6.71
C ALA A 27 10.79 -7.24 5.89
N GLU A 28 10.87 -7.28 4.56
CA GLU A 28 9.70 -7.36 3.67
C GLU A 28 8.95 -8.70 3.83
N LEU A 29 9.68 -9.83 3.85
CA LEU A 29 9.06 -11.15 4.06
C LEU A 29 8.36 -11.23 5.41
N ASN A 30 8.96 -10.70 6.47
CA ASN A 30 8.35 -10.64 7.79
C ASN A 30 7.08 -9.75 7.80
N ALA A 31 7.08 -8.65 7.03
CA ALA A 31 5.88 -7.81 6.90
C ALA A 31 4.74 -8.53 6.17
N LEU A 32 5.06 -9.25 5.09
CA LEU A 32 4.10 -10.08 4.34
C LEU A 32 3.53 -11.21 5.21
N ASN A 33 4.38 -11.86 6.01
CA ASN A 33 3.97 -12.93 6.94
C ASN A 33 3.06 -12.38 8.06
N ARG A 34 3.43 -11.27 8.71
CA ARG A 34 2.57 -10.64 9.73
C ARG A 34 1.21 -10.22 9.19
N ALA A 35 1.17 -9.78 7.94
CA ALA A 35 -0.08 -9.44 7.27
C ALA A 35 -0.88 -10.67 6.81
N ASN A 36 -0.33 -11.89 6.91
CA ASN A 36 -0.88 -13.09 6.28
C ASN A 36 -1.21 -12.85 4.79
N ALA A 37 -0.28 -12.20 4.07
CA ALA A 37 -0.52 -11.77 2.70
C ALA A 37 -0.36 -12.90 1.69
N LEU A 38 0.48 -13.88 2.00
CA LEU A 38 0.84 -15.00 1.15
C LEU A 38 0.69 -16.32 1.93
N LYS A 39 0.23 -17.36 1.25
CA LYS A 39 0.17 -18.73 1.77
C LYS A 39 0.93 -19.64 0.81
N HIS A 40 1.75 -20.55 1.38
CA HIS A 40 2.36 -21.61 0.58
C HIS A 40 1.30 -22.42 -0.16
N HIS A 41 1.56 -22.69 -1.43
CA HIS A 41 0.62 -23.37 -2.34
C HIS A 41 1.37 -24.36 -3.21
N LYS A 42 0.79 -25.54 -3.41
CA LYS A 42 1.25 -26.50 -4.41
C LYS A 42 0.55 -26.17 -5.72
N LEU A 43 1.32 -25.80 -6.73
CA LEU A 43 0.74 -25.47 -8.04
C LEU A 43 0.10 -26.69 -8.68
N ILE A 44 -1.09 -26.52 -9.23
CA ILE A 44 -1.81 -27.52 -9.99
C ILE A 44 -1.88 -27.12 -11.48
N HIS A 45 -2.24 -28.05 -12.36
CA HIS A 45 -2.22 -27.83 -13.81
C HIS A 45 -3.20 -26.74 -14.28
N THR A 46 -4.25 -26.47 -13.51
CA THR A 46 -5.21 -25.40 -13.80
C THR A 46 -4.75 -24.01 -13.33
N ASP A 47 -3.72 -23.95 -12.47
CA ASP A 47 -3.17 -22.68 -12.00
C ASP A 47 -2.49 -21.91 -13.12
N ARG A 48 -2.64 -20.60 -13.09
CA ARG A 48 -1.98 -19.65 -14.00
C ARG A 48 -1.09 -18.71 -13.19
N PRO A 49 0.03 -19.23 -12.67
CA PRO A 49 0.82 -18.48 -11.70
C PRO A 49 1.50 -17.28 -12.37
N ILE A 50 1.24 -16.11 -11.83
CA ILE A 50 1.96 -14.89 -12.18
C ILE A 50 3.34 -14.89 -11.50
N THR A 51 4.24 -14.03 -11.96
CA THR A 51 5.57 -13.93 -11.38
C THR A 51 5.65 -12.78 -10.38
N LEU A 52 6.52 -12.94 -9.38
CA LEU A 52 6.89 -11.91 -8.42
C LEU A 52 8.27 -11.34 -8.78
N LYS A 53 8.50 -10.08 -8.42
CA LYS A 53 9.74 -9.36 -8.66
C LYS A 53 10.16 -8.61 -7.41
N TRP A 54 11.45 -8.72 -7.06
CA TRP A 54 12.06 -7.83 -6.07
C TRP A 54 12.31 -6.44 -6.67
N VAL A 55 11.93 -5.41 -5.93
CA VAL A 55 12.22 -4.01 -6.23
C VAL A 55 13.05 -3.46 -5.08
N PHE A 56 14.26 -3.00 -5.39
CA PHE A 56 15.21 -2.48 -4.43
C PHE A 56 15.31 -0.97 -4.54
N ARG A 57 15.38 -0.28 -3.39
CA ARG A 57 15.61 1.16 -3.32
C ARG A 57 16.47 1.52 -2.12
N ILE A 58 17.39 2.46 -2.30
CA ILE A 58 18.04 3.15 -1.20
C ILE A 58 17.16 4.35 -0.86
N LYS A 59 16.79 4.49 0.40
CA LYS A 59 16.03 5.62 0.92
C LYS A 59 16.98 6.62 1.56
N PHE A 60 16.70 7.90 1.37
CA PHE A 60 17.40 9.02 1.96
C PHE A 60 16.42 9.85 2.79
N HIS A 61 16.92 10.57 3.80
CA HIS A 61 16.20 11.62 4.50
C HIS A 61 16.02 12.84 3.59
N ALA A 62 15.22 13.81 4.01
CA ALA A 62 14.98 15.04 3.25
C ALA A 62 16.25 15.89 3.08
N ASP A 63 17.19 15.79 4.01
CA ASP A 63 18.51 16.44 3.96
C ASP A 63 19.52 15.72 3.03
N GLY A 64 19.11 14.61 2.38
CA GLY A 64 19.97 13.82 1.49
C GLY A 64 20.85 12.78 2.20
N THR A 65 20.84 12.69 3.53
CA THR A 65 21.58 11.67 4.27
C THR A 65 20.97 10.29 4.07
N PHE A 66 21.79 9.24 4.17
CA PHE A 66 21.34 7.86 4.04
C PHE A 66 20.34 7.51 5.14
N HIS A 67 19.20 6.92 4.76
CA HIS A 67 18.22 6.42 5.70
C HIS A 67 18.26 4.89 5.82
N LYS A 68 17.97 4.17 4.72
CA LYS A 68 17.93 2.69 4.73
C LYS A 68 17.89 2.06 3.35
N PHE A 69 18.28 0.78 3.31
CA PHE A 69 17.96 -0.12 2.21
C PHE A 69 16.50 -0.56 2.30
N LYS A 70 15.80 -0.63 1.19
CA LYS A 70 14.40 -1.09 1.13
C LYS A 70 14.21 -2.06 -0.02
N ALA A 71 13.68 -3.24 0.29
CA ALA A 71 13.20 -4.21 -0.68
C ALA A 71 11.66 -4.26 -0.65
N ARG A 72 11.04 -4.50 -1.80
CA ARG A 72 9.61 -4.79 -1.92
C ARG A 72 9.41 -5.98 -2.83
N LEU A 73 8.54 -6.89 -2.44
CA LEU A 73 8.08 -7.99 -3.30
C LEU A 73 6.84 -7.53 -4.07
N CYS A 74 6.98 -7.37 -5.38
CA CYS A 74 5.93 -6.85 -6.25
C CYS A 74 5.44 -7.92 -7.23
N ALA A 75 4.12 -8.02 -7.40
CA ALA A 75 3.54 -8.85 -8.44
C ALA A 75 3.72 -8.20 -9.82
N ARG A 76 3.91 -9.01 -10.85
CA ARG A 76 3.90 -8.55 -12.25
C ARG A 76 2.46 -8.57 -12.78
N GLY A 77 1.63 -7.67 -12.27
CA GLY A 77 0.20 -7.60 -12.59
C GLY A 77 -0.13 -7.39 -14.06
N PHE A 78 0.84 -6.97 -14.89
CA PHE A 78 0.65 -6.90 -16.33
C PHE A 78 0.47 -8.29 -16.99
N THR A 79 0.82 -9.37 -16.29
CA THR A 79 0.58 -10.75 -16.73
C THR A 79 -0.77 -11.32 -16.27
N GLN A 80 -1.51 -10.57 -15.45
CA GLN A 80 -2.85 -10.96 -15.00
C GLN A 80 -3.84 -10.93 -16.18
N LYS A 81 -4.79 -11.88 -16.18
CA LYS A 81 -5.86 -11.97 -17.16
C LYS A 81 -7.13 -11.33 -16.61
N ALA A 82 -7.69 -10.39 -17.38
CA ALA A 82 -8.97 -9.77 -17.09
C ALA A 82 -10.11 -10.81 -17.03
N GLY A 83 -11.04 -10.65 -16.11
CA GLY A 83 -12.17 -11.54 -15.90
C GLY A 83 -11.82 -12.87 -15.20
N THR A 84 -10.52 -13.15 -14.96
CA THR A 84 -10.06 -14.34 -14.21
C THR A 84 -9.28 -13.90 -12.97
N ASP A 85 -8.18 -13.16 -13.15
CA ASP A 85 -7.29 -12.75 -12.07
C ASP A 85 -7.69 -11.41 -11.44
N TYR A 86 -8.51 -10.64 -12.14
CA TYR A 86 -9.06 -9.38 -11.68
C TYR A 86 -10.30 -8.98 -12.49
N ASP A 87 -11.16 -8.16 -11.88
CA ASP A 87 -12.29 -7.51 -12.53
C ASP A 87 -11.79 -6.23 -13.23
N PRO A 88 -11.93 -6.09 -14.58
CA PRO A 88 -11.45 -4.92 -15.31
C PRO A 88 -12.07 -3.59 -14.86
N ASP A 89 -13.27 -3.62 -14.27
CA ASP A 89 -13.96 -2.42 -13.75
C ASP A 89 -13.45 -2.01 -12.35
N ARG A 90 -12.58 -2.83 -11.72
CA ARG A 90 -12.08 -2.65 -10.35
C ARG A 90 -10.56 -2.54 -10.27
N ILE A 91 -9.95 -1.80 -11.17
CA ILE A 91 -8.48 -1.62 -11.24
C ILE A 91 -8.03 -0.21 -10.87
N SER A 92 -8.91 0.78 -10.93
CA SER A 92 -8.53 2.17 -10.67
C SER A 92 -8.33 2.42 -9.18
N ALA A 93 -7.10 2.79 -8.81
CA ALA A 93 -6.86 3.36 -7.49
C ALA A 93 -7.61 4.69 -7.37
N SER A 94 -8.24 4.92 -6.24
CA SER A 94 -8.77 6.25 -5.93
C SER A 94 -7.59 7.19 -5.68
N VAL A 95 -7.36 8.11 -6.60
CA VAL A 95 -6.32 9.14 -6.51
C VAL A 95 -7.02 10.49 -6.44
N GLY A 96 -6.81 11.21 -5.34
CA GLY A 96 -7.36 12.54 -5.13
C GLY A 96 -6.93 13.52 -6.23
N ARG A 97 -7.82 14.40 -6.64
CA ARG A 97 -7.50 15.42 -7.63
C ARG A 97 -6.58 16.47 -7.03
N ALA A 98 -5.61 16.97 -7.79
CA ALA A 98 -4.74 18.06 -7.35
C ALA A 98 -5.56 19.29 -6.91
N SER A 99 -6.65 19.60 -7.62
CA SER A 99 -7.58 20.68 -7.25
C SER A 99 -8.20 20.47 -5.86
N THR A 100 -8.52 19.22 -5.47
CA THR A 100 -9.05 18.90 -4.15
C THR A 100 -8.03 19.23 -3.06
N PHE A 101 -6.76 18.88 -3.24
CA PHE A 101 -5.68 19.21 -2.30
C PHE A 101 -5.47 20.74 -2.22
N MET A 102 -5.43 21.44 -3.35
CA MET A 102 -5.29 22.89 -3.37
C MET A 102 -6.49 23.60 -2.70
N THR A 103 -7.70 23.13 -2.95
CA THR A 103 -8.91 23.65 -2.29
C THR A 103 -8.86 23.39 -0.78
N LEU A 104 -8.44 22.18 -0.36
CA LEU A 104 -8.30 21.87 1.06
C LEU A 104 -7.30 22.78 1.76
N LEU A 105 -6.15 23.09 1.11
CA LEU A 105 -5.15 24.02 1.62
C LEU A 105 -5.71 25.46 1.73
N ALA A 106 -6.41 25.93 0.69
CA ALA A 106 -7.00 27.25 0.69
C ALA A 106 -8.07 27.42 1.78
N VAL A 107 -8.95 26.42 1.94
CA VAL A 107 -9.96 26.39 3.01
C VAL A 107 -9.28 26.33 4.39
N ALA A 108 -8.26 25.48 4.56
CA ALA A 108 -7.54 25.38 5.82
C ALA A 108 -6.86 26.72 6.20
N ALA A 109 -6.28 27.42 5.24
CA ALA A 109 -5.69 28.74 5.47
C ALA A 109 -6.74 29.78 5.85
N HIS A 110 -7.88 29.81 5.14
CA HIS A 110 -8.97 30.75 5.40
C HIS A 110 -9.62 30.51 6.77
N GLU A 111 -9.92 29.25 7.10
CA GLU A 111 -10.56 28.85 8.35
C GLU A 111 -9.56 28.70 9.51
N ARG A 112 -8.27 28.94 9.28
CA ARG A 112 -7.16 28.79 10.25
C ARG A 112 -7.10 27.38 10.86
N HIS A 113 -7.33 26.36 10.04
CA HIS A 113 -7.25 24.97 10.42
C HIS A 113 -5.80 24.49 10.52
N HIS A 114 -5.57 23.52 11.39
CA HIS A 114 -4.29 22.81 11.48
C HIS A 114 -4.17 21.78 10.35
N LEU A 115 -2.95 21.64 9.79
CA LEU A 115 -2.64 20.70 8.72
C LEU A 115 -1.74 19.59 9.22
N PHE A 116 -2.08 18.35 8.84
CA PHE A 116 -1.27 17.16 9.12
C PHE A 116 -1.13 16.32 7.85
N GLY A 117 0.05 15.67 7.70
CA GLY A 117 0.24 14.59 6.73
C GLY A 117 0.17 13.24 7.42
N PHE A 118 -0.26 12.21 6.70
CA PHE A 118 -0.18 10.83 7.17
C PHE A 118 0.21 9.88 6.03
N ASP A 119 0.83 8.75 6.39
CA ASP A 119 1.18 7.62 5.51
C ASP A 119 0.67 6.33 6.14
N VAL A 120 0.00 5.47 5.37
CA VAL A 120 -0.48 4.17 5.83
C VAL A 120 0.53 3.09 5.44
N LYS A 121 1.29 2.63 6.43
CA LYS A 121 2.30 1.59 6.21
C LYS A 121 1.66 0.29 5.73
N GLY A 122 2.13 -0.18 4.56
CA GLY A 122 1.65 -1.43 3.98
C GLY A 122 0.17 -1.40 3.58
N ALA A 123 -0.33 -0.25 3.13
CA ALA A 123 -1.73 0.01 2.81
C ALA A 123 -2.38 -1.11 2.00
N TYR A 124 -1.75 -1.57 0.92
CA TYR A 124 -2.29 -2.67 0.11
C TYR A 124 -2.46 -3.97 0.91
N LEU A 125 -1.52 -4.31 1.79
CA LEU A 125 -1.57 -5.52 2.61
C LEU A 125 -2.73 -5.51 3.63
N GLN A 126 -3.34 -4.37 3.85
CA GLN A 126 -4.54 -4.25 4.67
C GLN A 126 -5.81 -4.75 3.94
N ALA A 127 -5.83 -4.72 2.61
CA ALA A 127 -7.00 -5.11 1.83
C ALA A 127 -6.92 -6.59 1.42
N LYS A 128 -7.98 -7.36 1.74
CA LYS A 128 -8.14 -8.75 1.29
C LYS A 128 -8.24 -8.81 -0.23
N LEU A 129 -7.64 -9.83 -0.82
CA LEU A 129 -7.84 -10.19 -2.21
C LEU A 129 -9.02 -11.18 -2.29
N LYS A 130 -9.95 -10.96 -3.20
CA LYS A 130 -11.12 -11.84 -3.38
C LYS A 130 -10.87 -12.90 -4.45
N GLU A 131 -10.08 -12.53 -5.44
CA GLU A 131 -9.76 -13.38 -6.59
C GLU A 131 -8.72 -14.45 -6.21
N HIS A 132 -8.82 -15.62 -6.84
CA HIS A 132 -7.83 -16.68 -6.70
C HIS A 132 -6.60 -16.37 -7.55
N VAL A 133 -5.62 -15.71 -6.97
CA VAL A 133 -4.35 -15.37 -7.64
C VAL A 133 -3.22 -16.18 -7.03
N VAL A 134 -2.55 -16.96 -7.87
CA VAL A 134 -1.35 -17.71 -7.50
C VAL A 134 -0.11 -17.12 -8.14
N CYS A 135 1.01 -17.22 -7.44
CA CYS A 135 2.31 -16.74 -7.90
C CYS A 135 3.35 -17.84 -7.89
N ARG A 136 4.31 -17.79 -8.81
CA ARG A 136 5.55 -18.56 -8.69
C ARG A 136 6.38 -18.04 -7.51
N LEU A 137 7.14 -18.93 -6.89
CA LEU A 137 8.09 -18.52 -5.85
C LEU A 137 9.05 -17.45 -6.40
N PRO A 138 9.28 -16.36 -5.67
CA PRO A 138 10.24 -15.36 -6.09
C PRO A 138 11.67 -15.86 -5.91
N PRO A 139 12.65 -15.30 -6.64
CA PRO A 139 14.06 -15.63 -6.44
C PRO A 139 14.47 -15.46 -4.97
N GLY A 140 15.20 -16.44 -4.43
CA GLY A 140 15.65 -16.50 -3.03
C GLY A 140 14.72 -17.25 -2.09
N ILE A 141 13.53 -17.67 -2.54
CA ILE A 141 12.65 -18.60 -1.81
C ILE A 141 12.67 -19.94 -2.55
N LEU A 142 12.99 -20.99 -1.82
CA LEU A 142 13.11 -22.34 -2.38
C LEU A 142 11.76 -23.06 -2.31
N ALA A 143 11.50 -23.89 -3.34
CA ALA A 143 10.41 -24.84 -3.31
C ALA A 143 10.63 -25.91 -2.25
N THR A 144 9.55 -26.38 -1.67
CA THR A 144 9.53 -27.55 -0.79
C THR A 144 8.74 -28.68 -1.45
N LYS A 145 8.72 -29.86 -0.85
CA LYS A 145 7.92 -30.99 -1.33
C LYS A 145 6.42 -30.60 -1.48
N ASP A 146 5.93 -29.77 -0.56
CA ASP A 146 4.51 -29.42 -0.44
C ASP A 146 4.17 -28.03 -1.00
N SER A 147 5.17 -27.29 -1.53
CA SER A 147 4.96 -25.93 -2.03
C SER A 147 5.97 -25.55 -3.10
N ASP A 148 5.49 -25.15 -4.27
CA ASP A 148 6.27 -24.63 -5.38
C ASP A 148 5.70 -23.30 -5.90
N GLY A 149 4.67 -22.75 -5.19
CA GLY A 149 4.04 -21.49 -5.45
C GLY A 149 3.51 -20.81 -4.20
N LEU A 150 2.86 -19.69 -4.38
CA LEU A 150 2.24 -18.87 -3.34
C LEU A 150 0.82 -18.48 -3.75
N LEU A 151 -0.14 -18.73 -2.88
CA LEU A 151 -1.50 -18.16 -3.00
C LEU A 151 -1.50 -16.77 -2.37
N VAL A 152 -2.03 -15.79 -3.10
CA VAL A 152 -2.13 -14.39 -2.64
C VAL A 152 -3.44 -14.18 -1.91
N LEU A 153 -3.36 -13.80 -0.62
CA LEU A 153 -4.52 -13.58 0.26
C LEU A 153 -4.85 -12.10 0.45
N LYS A 154 -3.87 -11.23 0.24
CA LYS A 154 -4.00 -9.78 0.39
C LYS A 154 -3.52 -9.07 -0.87
N SER A 155 -4.00 -7.86 -1.09
CA SER A 155 -3.51 -7.03 -2.18
C SER A 155 -2.02 -6.77 -2.05
N LEU A 156 -1.26 -7.04 -3.13
CA LEU A 156 0.18 -6.82 -3.21
C LEU A 156 0.50 -5.64 -4.11
N TYR A 157 1.66 -5.03 -3.89
CA TYR A 157 2.20 -4.08 -4.86
C TYR A 157 2.32 -4.73 -6.24
N GLY A 158 1.82 -4.04 -7.26
CA GLY A 158 1.89 -4.46 -8.64
C GLY A 158 0.71 -5.28 -9.17
N LEU A 159 -0.21 -5.79 -8.33
CA LEU A 159 -1.49 -6.32 -8.82
C LEU A 159 -2.38 -5.16 -9.30
N ARG A 160 -3.14 -5.40 -10.37
CA ARG A 160 -3.99 -4.37 -11.00
C ARG A 160 -5.06 -3.83 -10.04
N GLN A 161 -5.70 -4.70 -9.27
CA GLN A 161 -6.79 -4.35 -8.36
C GLN A 161 -6.34 -3.85 -6.98
N SER A 162 -5.04 -3.86 -6.65
CA SER A 162 -4.58 -3.52 -5.29
C SER A 162 -4.97 -2.12 -4.86
N GLY A 163 -4.82 -1.13 -5.75
CA GLY A 163 -5.18 0.25 -5.44
C GLY A 163 -6.68 0.43 -5.21
N TYR A 164 -7.51 -0.22 -6.04
CA TYR A 164 -8.96 -0.23 -5.87
C TYR A 164 -9.37 -0.86 -4.53
N ASN A 165 -8.87 -2.07 -4.24
CA ASN A 165 -9.21 -2.80 -3.02
C ASN A 165 -8.83 -2.02 -1.75
N TRP A 166 -7.67 -1.38 -1.75
CA TRP A 166 -7.24 -0.52 -0.66
C TRP A 166 -8.15 0.70 -0.50
N GLY A 167 -8.40 1.43 -1.58
CA GLY A 167 -9.28 2.61 -1.55
C GLY A 167 -10.67 2.28 -1.02
N GLN A 168 -11.27 1.16 -1.44
CA GLN A 168 -12.56 0.69 -0.94
C GLN A 168 -12.51 0.34 0.55
N LYS A 169 -11.45 -0.36 1.01
CA LYS A 169 -11.28 -0.65 2.43
C LYS A 169 -11.16 0.62 3.24
N PHE A 170 -10.28 1.55 2.83
CA PHE A 170 -10.03 2.78 3.57
C PHE A 170 -11.28 3.67 3.64
N ALA A 171 -12.00 3.83 2.52
CA ALA A 171 -13.27 4.53 2.50
C ALA A 171 -14.32 3.89 3.46
N LYS A 172 -14.37 2.56 3.52
CA LYS A 172 -15.25 1.85 4.46
C LYS A 172 -14.87 2.12 5.91
N VAL A 173 -13.57 2.12 6.24
CA VAL A 173 -13.07 2.46 7.59
C VAL A 173 -13.47 3.89 7.97
N LEU A 174 -13.20 4.87 7.10
CA LEU A 174 -13.56 6.26 7.39
C LEU A 174 -15.07 6.44 7.57
N LYS A 175 -15.88 5.82 6.70
CA LYS A 175 -17.35 5.85 6.85
C LYS A 175 -17.84 5.22 8.14
N SER A 176 -17.24 4.12 8.60
CA SER A 176 -17.61 3.49 9.88
C SER A 176 -17.26 4.36 11.10
N LEU A 177 -16.34 5.29 10.94
CA LEU A 177 -16.00 6.29 11.95
C LEU A 177 -16.85 7.58 11.85
N GLY A 178 -17.81 7.65 10.91
CA GLY A 178 -18.71 8.77 10.74
C GLY A 178 -18.29 9.82 9.72
N PHE A 179 -17.24 9.54 8.91
CA PHE A 179 -16.88 10.44 7.82
C PHE A 179 -17.86 10.37 6.66
N HIS A 180 -18.16 11.50 6.06
CA HIS A 180 -18.90 11.64 4.81
C HIS A 180 -17.93 11.71 3.63
N GLN A 181 -18.09 10.83 2.67
CA GLN A 181 -17.32 10.85 1.43
C GLN A 181 -17.91 11.85 0.44
N SER A 182 -17.09 12.71 -0.14
CA SER A 182 -17.52 13.68 -1.15
C SER A 182 -18.02 12.97 -2.42
N ARG A 183 -19.07 13.54 -3.03
CA ARG A 183 -19.59 13.10 -4.33
C ARG A 183 -18.74 13.61 -5.51
N VAL A 184 -18.04 14.72 -5.33
CA VAL A 184 -17.21 15.34 -6.38
C VAL A 184 -15.85 14.68 -6.51
N ASP A 185 -15.21 14.37 -5.37
CA ASP A 185 -13.96 13.64 -5.30
C ASP A 185 -14.05 12.55 -4.25
N PRO A 186 -14.07 11.26 -4.66
CA PRO A 186 -14.16 10.12 -3.73
C PRO A 186 -12.99 10.01 -2.75
N CYS A 187 -11.92 10.77 -2.97
CA CYS A 187 -10.75 10.81 -2.09
C CYS A 187 -10.85 11.89 -1.00
N LEU A 188 -11.92 12.71 -1.01
CA LEU A 188 -12.18 13.71 0.02
C LEU A 188 -13.23 13.20 1.00
N PHE A 189 -12.91 13.24 2.29
CA PHE A 189 -13.78 12.85 3.38
C PHE A 189 -13.91 13.99 4.40
N THR A 190 -15.11 14.19 4.93
CA THR A 190 -15.40 15.24 5.92
C THR A 190 -16.06 14.63 7.13
N PHE A 191 -15.63 15.04 8.31
CA PHE A 191 -16.21 14.67 9.59
C PHE A 191 -16.55 15.92 10.40
N HIS A 192 -17.71 15.91 11.04
CA HIS A 192 -18.18 17.00 11.91
C HIS A 192 -18.52 16.45 13.29
N ARG A 193 -18.09 17.16 14.32
CA ARG A 193 -18.48 16.92 15.72
C ARG A 193 -18.69 18.25 16.41
N ASN A 194 -19.93 18.58 16.76
CA ASN A 194 -20.30 19.91 17.27
C ASN A 194 -19.84 21.03 16.32
N THR A 195 -18.95 21.89 16.80
CA THR A 195 -18.32 22.95 16.00
C THR A 195 -17.03 22.51 15.31
N ASP A 196 -16.50 21.32 15.67
CA ASP A 196 -15.27 20.83 15.09
C ASP A 196 -15.46 20.22 13.71
N VAL A 197 -14.53 20.52 12.82
CA VAL A 197 -14.48 20.02 11.45
C VAL A 197 -13.15 19.35 11.20
N LEU A 198 -13.18 18.18 10.55
CA LEU A 198 -12.01 17.48 10.07
C LEU A 198 -12.23 17.03 8.62
N ARG A 199 -11.30 17.35 7.74
CA ARG A 199 -11.30 16.96 6.33
C ARG A 199 -10.06 16.15 6.01
N ILE A 200 -10.22 15.03 5.31
CA ILE A 200 -9.14 14.15 4.86
C ILE A 200 -9.17 14.09 3.34
N ALA A 201 -8.07 14.47 2.69
CA ALA A 201 -7.83 14.18 1.28
C ALA A 201 -6.78 13.07 1.15
N THR A 202 -7.10 12.00 0.40
CA THR A 202 -6.25 10.81 0.28
C THR A 202 -5.60 10.71 -1.10
N TRP A 203 -4.36 10.20 -1.11
CA TRP A 203 -3.61 9.86 -2.32
C TRP A 203 -2.98 8.48 -2.13
N VAL A 204 -3.73 7.44 -2.49
CA VAL A 204 -3.38 6.02 -2.28
C VAL A 204 -3.09 5.72 -0.81
N ASP A 205 -1.82 5.65 -0.40
CA ASP A 205 -1.34 5.38 0.95
C ASP A 205 -1.01 6.65 1.76
N ASP A 206 -0.88 7.78 1.09
CA ASP A 206 -0.63 9.09 1.68
C ASP A 206 -1.93 9.90 1.83
N GLY A 207 -1.92 10.91 2.68
CA GLY A 207 -3.02 11.85 2.76
C GLY A 207 -2.70 13.11 3.54
N MET A 208 -3.61 14.07 3.41
CA MET A 208 -3.59 15.34 4.11
C MET A 208 -4.86 15.50 4.93
N VAL A 209 -4.68 16.02 6.14
CA VAL A 209 -5.77 16.34 7.06
C VAL A 209 -5.78 17.83 7.32
N ALA A 210 -6.96 18.43 7.25
CA ALA A 210 -7.23 19.79 7.72
C ALA A 210 -8.28 19.73 8.82
N THR A 211 -8.00 20.29 10.00
CA THR A 211 -8.94 20.25 11.13
C THR A 211 -8.92 21.52 11.98
N SER A 212 -10.08 21.90 12.51
CA SER A 212 -10.21 22.95 13.52
C SER A 212 -9.67 22.51 14.89
N SER A 213 -9.60 21.17 15.15
CA SER A 213 -9.23 20.60 16.45
C SER A 213 -8.15 19.52 16.28
N PRO A 214 -6.88 19.79 16.67
CA PRO A 214 -5.82 18.79 16.71
C PRO A 214 -6.17 17.57 17.57
N ALA A 215 -6.83 17.77 18.71
CA ALA A 215 -7.24 16.70 19.61
C ALA A 215 -8.23 15.73 18.94
N LEU A 216 -9.14 16.24 18.10
CA LEU A 216 -10.05 15.43 17.30
C LEU A 216 -9.28 14.55 16.30
N TRP A 217 -8.24 15.10 15.65
CA TRP A 217 -7.38 14.31 14.77
C TRP A 217 -6.62 13.23 15.52
N ASP A 218 -6.05 13.54 16.68
CA ASP A 218 -5.31 12.57 17.50
C ASP A 218 -6.21 11.40 17.94
N GLU A 219 -7.45 11.66 18.32
CA GLU A 219 -8.43 10.61 18.63
C GLU A 219 -8.75 9.75 17.41
N LEU A 220 -9.09 10.39 16.29
CA LEU A 220 -9.55 9.66 15.10
C LEU A 220 -8.41 8.89 14.41
N ARG A 221 -7.18 9.40 14.39
CA ARG A 221 -6.04 8.67 13.82
C ARG A 221 -5.74 7.39 14.58
N LEU A 222 -5.90 7.37 15.92
CA LEU A 222 -5.74 6.15 16.71
C LEU A 222 -6.82 5.12 16.37
N LYS A 223 -8.08 5.55 16.18
CA LYS A 223 -9.17 4.67 15.75
C LYS A 223 -8.95 4.14 14.33
N ILE A 224 -8.50 4.98 13.41
CA ILE A 224 -8.15 4.56 12.05
C ILE A 224 -7.03 3.51 12.12
N HIS A 225 -5.98 3.76 12.89
CA HIS A 225 -4.86 2.82 13.03
C HIS A 225 -5.26 1.47 13.64
N ALA A 226 -6.22 1.45 14.56
CA ALA A 226 -6.70 0.21 15.17
C ALA A 226 -7.51 -0.68 14.20
N ILE A 227 -8.07 -0.11 13.13
CA ILE A 227 -8.91 -0.82 12.15
C ILE A 227 -8.11 -1.15 10.87
N THR A 228 -7.02 -0.46 10.62
CA THR A 228 -6.13 -0.69 9.48
C THR A 228 -4.93 -1.55 9.86
#